data_81a028c4712feb3c972b851f6973067f
#
_entry.id   81a028c4712feb3c972b851f6973067f
#
_cell.length_a   1.000
_cell.length_b   1.000
_cell.length_c   1.000
_cell.angle_alpha   90.00
_cell.angle_beta   90.00
_cell.angle_gamma   90.00
#
_symmetry.space_group_name_H-M   'P 1'
#
loop_
_entity.id
_entity.type
_entity.pdbx_description
1 polymer ?
#
loop_
_entity_poly.entity_id
_entity_poly.type
_entity_poly.pdbx_seq_one_letter_code
_entity_poly.pdbx_strand_id
1 'polypeptide(L)'
;MKICKKRSGFTLIEMTIVLFIISLLILIIVPNLNGQRKKAESIHNNAMISLVQSQIDAYLIDKGDADVTYQSLKDNDYLNSSQISRAEKQGINIDNNKAIKKE
;
A
#
# COMPACT_ATOMS: atom_id res chain seq x y z
N MET A 1 -16.70 49.55 4.38
CA MET A 1 -16.39 49.55 3.83
C MET A 1 -16.04 49.57 3.42
N LYS A 2 -15.90 49.13 3.60
CA LYS A 2 -15.54 49.10 3.11
C LYS A 2 -15.23 48.83 2.46
N ILE A 3 -15.33 48.34 2.40
CA ILE A 3 -15.32 48.08 1.56
C ILE A 3 -14.85 48.33 0.55
N CYS A 4 -14.83 48.61 0.52
CA CYS A 4 -14.45 48.94 -0.59
C CYS A 4 -13.26 48.57 -0.98
N LYS A 5 -12.64 48.36 -0.42
CA LYS A 5 -11.61 47.89 -0.70
C LYS A 5 -11.68 46.72 -1.07
N LYS A 6 -12.43 46.22 -1.02
CA LYS A 6 -12.60 45.13 -1.45
C LYS A 6 -12.24 44.84 -2.72
N ARG A 7 -12.13 45.52 -3.46
CA ARG A 7 -11.83 45.21 -4.71
C ARG A 7 -10.53 44.73 -4.90
N SER A 8 -9.68 44.83 -4.10
CA SER A 8 -8.32 44.36 -4.31
C SER A 8 -8.08 43.01 -3.69
N GLY A 9 -9.08 42.25 -3.38
CA GLY A 9 -8.92 40.92 -2.87
C GLY A 9 -9.81 40.65 -1.70
N PHE A 10 -9.45 39.58 -0.98
CA PHE A 10 -10.26 39.12 0.13
C PHE A 10 -9.97 39.91 1.39
N THR A 11 -10.98 40.09 2.21
CA THR A 11 -10.78 40.67 3.52
C THR A 11 -10.15 39.64 4.46
N LEU A 12 -9.63 40.12 5.57
CA LEU A 12 -9.05 39.26 6.58
C LEU A 12 -10.07 38.29 7.14
N ILE A 13 -11.31 38.74 7.37
CA ILE A 13 -12.34 37.89 7.92
C ILE A 13 -12.75 36.79 6.90
N GLU A 14 -12.77 37.15 5.62
CA GLU A 14 -13.07 36.15 4.60
C GLU A 14 -12.05 35.02 4.59
N MET A 15 -10.77 35.36 4.66
CA MET A 15 -9.72 34.35 4.68
C MET A 15 -9.78 33.52 5.95
N THR A 16 -10.11 34.13 7.08
CA THR A 16 -10.25 33.42 8.35
C THR A 16 -11.37 32.39 8.27
N ILE A 17 -12.50 32.77 7.69
CA ILE A 17 -13.64 31.88 7.54
C ILE A 17 -13.27 30.72 6.62
N VAL A 18 -12.57 30.97 5.53
CA VAL A 18 -12.15 29.93 4.59
C VAL A 18 -11.22 28.93 5.28
N LEU A 19 -10.24 29.44 6.02
CA LEU A 19 -9.32 28.58 6.74
C LEU A 19 -10.03 27.73 7.80
N PHE A 20 -11.03 28.32 8.46
CA PHE A 20 -11.83 27.61 9.45
C PHE A 20 -12.61 26.46 8.81
N ILE A 21 -13.25 26.71 7.67
CA ILE A 21 -14.00 25.67 6.95
C ILE A 21 -13.08 24.57 6.49
N ILE A 22 -11.92 24.92 5.94
CA ILE A 22 -10.93 23.91 5.50
C ILE A 22 -10.48 23.06 6.68
N SER A 23 -10.27 23.69 7.84
CA SER A 23 -9.88 22.98 9.05
C SER A 23 -10.92 21.94 9.49
N LEU A 24 -12.20 22.32 9.40
CA LEU A 24 -13.29 21.42 9.74
C LEU A 24 -13.35 20.23 8.78
N LEU A 25 -13.13 20.48 7.50
CA LEU A 25 -13.14 19.42 6.49
C LEU A 25 -11.99 18.45 6.71
N ILE A 26 -10.82 18.96 7.03
CA ILE A 26 -9.65 18.11 7.33
C ILE A 26 -9.93 17.26 8.56
N LEU A 27 -10.57 17.85 9.58
CA LEU A 27 -10.89 17.12 10.80
C LEU A 27 -11.82 15.93 10.53
N ILE A 28 -12.73 16.08 9.58
CA ILE A 28 -13.64 15.01 9.20
C ILE A 28 -12.94 13.94 8.38
N ILE A 29 -12.04 14.34 7.48
CA ILE A 29 -11.37 13.43 6.55
C ILE A 29 -10.29 12.59 7.22
N VAL A 30 -9.53 13.16 8.15
CA VAL A 30 -8.38 12.49 8.77
C VAL A 30 -8.74 11.14 9.42
N PRO A 31 -9.85 11.04 10.20
CA PRO A 31 -10.21 9.73 10.76
C PRO A 31 -10.51 8.69 9.71
N ASN A 32 -11.13 9.07 8.60
CA ASN A 32 -11.42 8.17 7.50
C ASN A 32 -10.16 7.69 6.81
N LEU A 33 -9.16 8.56 6.76
CA LEU A 33 -7.90 8.24 6.12
C LEU A 33 -7.20 7.06 6.79
N ASN A 34 -7.28 6.97 8.10
CA ASN A 34 -6.68 5.87 8.84
C ASN A 34 -7.30 4.53 8.46
N GLY A 35 -8.62 4.49 8.33
CA GLY A 35 -9.30 3.28 7.90
C GLY A 35 -8.94 2.88 6.48
N GLN A 36 -8.83 3.86 5.60
CA GLN A 36 -8.45 3.62 4.22
C GLN A 36 -7.02 3.13 4.07
N ARG A 37 -6.13 3.61 4.94
CA ARG A 37 -4.75 3.16 4.94
C ARG A 37 -4.65 1.69 5.28
N LYS A 38 -5.35 1.24 6.31
CA LYS A 38 -5.35 -0.16 6.70
C LYS A 38 -5.90 -1.04 5.59
N LYS A 39 -6.93 -0.57 4.92
CA LYS A 39 -7.51 -1.31 3.81
C LYS A 39 -6.53 -1.43 2.65
N ALA A 40 -5.84 -0.33 2.32
CA ALA A 40 -4.85 -0.33 1.26
C ALA A 40 -3.69 -1.27 1.57
N GLU A 41 -3.23 -1.30 2.81
CA GLU A 41 -2.18 -2.22 3.23
C GLU A 41 -2.61 -3.67 3.09
N SER A 42 -3.85 -3.98 3.49
CA SER A 42 -4.39 -5.32 3.36
C SER A 42 -4.44 -5.78 1.90
N ILE A 43 -4.91 -4.90 1.02
CA ILE A 43 -4.96 -5.20 -0.42
C ILE A 43 -3.56 -5.42 -0.98
N HIS A 44 -2.62 -4.58 -0.58
CA HIS A 44 -1.24 -4.68 -1.04
C HIS A 44 -0.60 -6.00 -0.58
N ASN A 45 -0.84 -6.39 0.67
CA ASN A 45 -0.33 -7.64 1.20
C ASN A 45 -0.92 -8.83 0.47
N ASN A 46 -2.23 -8.81 0.20
CA ASN A 46 -2.89 -9.87 -0.54
C ASN A 46 -2.36 -9.96 -1.96
N ALA A 47 -2.09 -8.84 -2.60
CA ALA A 47 -1.52 -8.82 -3.94
C ALA A 47 -0.12 -9.42 -3.95
N MET A 48 0.69 -9.14 -2.93
CA MET A 48 2.03 -9.70 -2.83
C MET A 48 1.99 -11.21 -2.60
N ILE A 49 1.06 -11.69 -1.76
CA ILE A 49 0.88 -13.13 -1.56
C ILE A 49 0.50 -13.80 -2.89
N SER A 50 -0.40 -13.18 -3.65
CA SER A 50 -0.81 -13.70 -4.95
C SER A 50 0.36 -13.73 -5.94
N LEU A 51 1.19 -12.70 -5.93
CA LEU A 51 2.36 -12.65 -6.79
C LEU A 51 3.32 -13.80 -6.46
N VAL A 52 3.67 -13.95 -5.18
CA VAL A 52 4.59 -15.00 -4.75
C VAL A 52 3.99 -16.38 -5.08
N GLN A 53 2.71 -16.57 -4.82
CA GLN A 53 2.05 -17.84 -5.10
C GLN A 53 2.06 -18.16 -6.60
N SER A 54 1.81 -17.19 -7.46
CA SER A 54 1.84 -17.46 -8.90
C SER A 54 3.24 -17.79 -9.39
N GLN A 55 4.29 -17.22 -8.79
CA GLN A 55 5.65 -17.58 -9.13
C GLN A 55 5.99 -18.98 -8.63
N ILE A 56 5.49 -19.36 -7.46
CA ILE A 56 5.66 -20.73 -6.95
C ILE A 56 4.99 -21.72 -7.89
N ASP A 57 3.76 -21.43 -8.31
CA ASP A 57 3.02 -22.29 -9.22
C ASP A 57 3.75 -22.45 -10.56
N ALA A 58 4.27 -21.34 -11.09
CA ALA A 58 5.04 -21.37 -12.33
C ALA A 58 6.31 -22.22 -12.18
N TYR A 59 6.97 -22.08 -11.05
CA TYR A 59 8.17 -22.85 -10.76
C TYR A 59 7.85 -24.35 -10.71
N LEU A 60 6.74 -24.73 -10.05
CA LEU A 60 6.34 -26.13 -9.94
C LEU A 60 5.96 -26.73 -11.28
N ILE A 61 5.29 -25.95 -12.11
CA ILE A 61 4.94 -26.39 -13.47
C ILE A 61 6.21 -26.68 -14.28
N ASP A 62 7.20 -25.80 -14.14
CA ASP A 62 8.42 -25.88 -14.92
C ASP A 62 9.41 -26.92 -14.37
N LYS A 63 9.55 -27.01 -13.06
CA LYS A 63 10.55 -27.86 -12.40
C LYS A 63 9.97 -29.12 -11.78
N GLY A 64 8.65 -29.27 -11.76
CA GLY A 64 8.00 -30.41 -11.14
C GLY A 64 7.90 -30.27 -9.63
N ASP A 65 7.76 -31.40 -8.96
CA ASP A 65 7.56 -31.46 -7.53
C ASP A 65 8.87 -31.21 -6.79
N ALA A 66 9.12 -29.97 -6.42
CA ALA A 66 10.34 -29.62 -5.70
C ALA A 66 9.99 -28.69 -4.54
N ASP A 67 10.86 -28.64 -3.55
CA ASP A 67 10.71 -27.70 -2.46
C ASP A 67 11.05 -26.30 -2.95
N VAL A 68 10.08 -25.40 -2.89
CA VAL A 68 10.24 -24.04 -3.36
C VAL A 68 10.64 -23.13 -2.20
N THR A 69 11.71 -22.39 -2.40
CA THR A 69 12.16 -21.39 -1.44
C THR A 69 12.38 -20.07 -2.17
N TYR A 70 12.51 -18.98 -1.42
CA TYR A 70 12.83 -17.69 -2.03
C TYR A 70 14.16 -17.78 -2.80
N GLN A 71 15.11 -18.54 -2.27
CA GLN A 71 16.40 -18.68 -2.94
C GLN A 71 16.26 -19.40 -4.28
N SER A 72 15.47 -20.46 -4.35
CA SER A 72 15.28 -21.17 -5.63
C SER A 72 14.52 -20.31 -6.64
N LEU A 73 13.54 -19.50 -6.19
CA LEU A 73 12.85 -18.60 -7.08
C LEU A 73 13.78 -17.51 -7.61
N LYS A 74 14.68 -17.02 -6.77
CA LYS A 74 15.65 -16.02 -7.18
C LYS A 74 16.66 -16.60 -8.15
N ASP A 75 17.18 -17.77 -7.86
CA ASP A 75 18.20 -18.42 -8.69
C ASP A 75 17.69 -18.74 -10.09
N ASN A 76 16.40 -18.97 -10.22
CA ASN A 76 15.78 -19.30 -11.51
C ASN A 76 15.02 -18.12 -12.11
N ASP A 77 15.24 -16.93 -11.60
CA ASP A 77 14.70 -15.67 -12.15
C ASP A 77 13.18 -15.54 -12.09
N TYR A 78 12.52 -16.26 -11.17
CA TYR A 78 11.08 -16.10 -10.96
C TYR A 78 10.78 -14.88 -10.10
N LEU A 79 11.66 -14.58 -9.15
CA LEU A 79 11.54 -13.37 -8.32
C LEU A 79 12.91 -12.69 -8.25
N ASN A 80 12.91 -11.37 -8.18
CA ASN A 80 14.15 -10.64 -7.99
C ASN A 80 14.34 -10.28 -6.51
N SER A 81 15.55 -9.78 -6.17
CA SER A 81 15.91 -9.46 -4.79
C SER A 81 14.96 -8.44 -4.16
N SER A 82 14.52 -7.47 -4.96
CA SER A 82 13.60 -6.43 -4.49
C SER A 82 12.24 -7.02 -4.10
N GLN A 83 11.71 -7.90 -4.91
CA GLN A 83 10.43 -8.56 -4.65
C GLN A 83 10.51 -9.44 -3.41
N ILE A 84 11.57 -10.21 -3.28
CA ILE A 84 11.79 -11.08 -2.13
C ILE A 84 11.90 -10.25 -0.85
N SER A 85 12.67 -9.16 -0.89
CA SER A 85 12.82 -8.29 0.25
C SER A 85 11.48 -7.70 0.70
N ARG A 86 10.64 -7.28 -0.24
CA ARG A 86 9.31 -6.77 0.09
C ARG A 86 8.43 -7.83 0.71
N ALA A 87 8.45 -9.03 0.16
CA ALA A 87 7.64 -10.13 0.67
C ALA A 87 8.06 -10.48 2.10
N GLU A 88 9.36 -10.55 2.35
CA GLU A 88 9.87 -10.86 3.68
C GLU A 88 9.50 -9.77 4.69
N LYS A 89 9.56 -8.50 4.29
CA LYS A 89 9.18 -7.39 5.15
C LYS A 89 7.70 -7.43 5.51
N GLN A 90 6.87 -7.96 4.64
CA GLN A 90 5.44 -8.09 4.91
C GLN A 90 5.10 -9.36 5.68
N GLY A 91 6.10 -10.17 5.99
CA GLY A 91 5.89 -11.40 6.74
C GLY A 91 5.37 -12.55 5.91
N ILE A 92 5.55 -12.49 4.60
CA ILE A 92 5.10 -13.55 3.70
C ILE A 92 6.20 -14.62 3.62
N ASN A 93 5.84 -15.85 3.94
CA ASN A 93 6.77 -16.97 3.89
C ASN A 93 6.24 -18.04 2.96
N ILE A 94 7.14 -18.88 2.48
CA ILE A 94 6.76 -20.04 1.67
C ILE A 94 6.77 -21.26 2.57
N ASP A 95 5.62 -21.92 2.68
CA ASP A 95 5.48 -23.12 3.48
C ASP A 95 4.68 -24.14 2.69
N ASN A 96 5.21 -25.35 2.55
CA ASN A 96 4.58 -26.41 1.75
C ASN A 96 4.27 -25.93 0.33
N ASN A 97 5.16 -25.17 -0.26
CA ASN A 97 5.00 -24.60 -1.60
C ASN A 97 3.82 -23.67 -1.73
N LYS A 98 3.47 -23.00 -0.64
CA LYS A 98 2.40 -22.01 -0.61
C LYS A 98 2.89 -20.73 0.03
N ALA A 99 2.47 -19.61 -0.54
CA ALA A 99 2.78 -18.31 0.04
C ALA A 99 1.76 -18.00 1.13
N ILE A 100 2.24 -17.83 2.35
CA ILE A 100 1.39 -17.51 3.48
C ILE A 100 1.94 -16.30 4.21
N LYS A 101 1.05 -15.53 4.81
CA LYS A 101 1.45 -14.41 5.63
C LYS A 101 1.54 -14.86 7.07
N LYS A 102 2.72 -14.68 7.67
CA LYS A 102 2.95 -15.03 9.05
C LYS A 102 2.71 -13.81 9.91
N GLU A 103 1.97 -13.98 10.98
CA GLU A 103 1.70 -12.89 11.91
C GLU A 103 2.69 -12.82 13.05
#